data_ce97a8010f8284dc7798a8b992bc7338
#
_entry.id   ce97a8010f8284dc7798a8b992bc7338
#
_cell.length_a   1.000
_cell.length_b   1.000
_cell.length_c   1.000
_cell.angle_alpha   90.00
_cell.angle_beta   90.00
_cell.angle_gamma   90.00
#
_symmetry.space_group_name_H-M   'P 1'
#
loop_
_entity.id
_entity.type
_entity.pdbx_description
1 polymer ?
#
loop_
_entity_poly.entity_id
_entity_poly.type
_entity_poly.pdbx_seq_one_letter_code
_entity_poly.pdbx_strand_id
1 'polypeptide(L)'
;LNYSATSILLPKKQEKEIKDMKIIKNTEAKFVKEAFGIKKYTLENKATLLVNQNDANEIVAISINARGGEFLEKIAGTGFLTSQLMTKGTKKYSFEELSRILEENGINIVASTGGDNFAITVLTTRAQLNKALEILDEIVNNANFKEEQLTKDKASLMNNIKKSRDIPLKVALENYKTMIFKDSPYSNTNKILEKTVPTIKLSDIQEYYDKIFYPENIVIGVTGNVNEKELVGHFTNMFNGKK
;
A
#
# COMPACT_ATOMS: atom_id res chain seq x y z
N LEU A 1 54.31 12.63 -13.67
CA LEU A 1 53.03 12.39 -12.98
C LEU A 1 52.03 13.45 -13.39
N ASN A 2 51.19 13.14 -14.40
CA ASN A 2 50.13 14.01 -14.84
C ASN A 2 48.86 13.70 -14.00
N TYR A 3 48.46 14.64 -13.14
CA TYR A 3 47.15 14.62 -12.50
C TYR A 3 46.19 15.37 -13.42
N SER A 4 45.25 14.65 -14.05
CA SER A 4 44.10 15.25 -14.69
C SER A 4 42.96 15.28 -13.69
N ALA A 5 42.58 16.46 -13.21
CA ALA A 5 41.37 16.66 -12.42
C ALA A 5 40.21 16.86 -13.41
N THR A 6 39.30 15.90 -13.48
CA THR A 6 38.06 16.03 -14.24
C THR A 6 37.00 16.58 -13.31
N SER A 7 36.66 17.86 -13.44
CA SER A 7 35.51 18.45 -12.73
C SER A 7 34.25 18.14 -13.54
N ILE A 8 33.31 17.41 -12.94
CA ILE A 8 31.98 17.20 -13.48
C ILE A 8 31.10 18.34 -12.97
N LEU A 9 30.71 19.25 -13.86
CA LEU A 9 29.71 20.28 -13.58
C LEU A 9 28.33 19.65 -13.66
N LEU A 10 27.71 19.41 -12.49
CA LEU A 10 26.31 19.02 -12.40
C LEU A 10 25.40 20.25 -12.65
N PRO A 11 24.26 20.09 -13.33
CA PRO A 11 23.29 21.18 -13.50
C PRO A 11 22.78 21.67 -12.14
N LYS A 12 22.66 22.99 -11.96
CA LYS A 12 22.18 23.62 -10.70
C LYS A 12 20.84 23.07 -10.16
N LYS A 13 20.04 22.44 -11.00
CA LYS A 13 18.78 21.81 -10.63
C LYS A 13 18.97 20.56 -9.76
N GLN A 14 20.07 19.82 -9.95
CA GLN A 14 20.40 18.62 -9.13
C GLN A 14 20.96 18.98 -7.75
N GLU A 15 21.65 20.11 -7.61
CA GLU A 15 22.11 20.60 -6.30
C GLU A 15 20.96 20.99 -5.36
N LYS A 16 19.83 21.46 -5.92
CA LYS A 16 18.65 21.83 -5.13
C LYS A 16 17.90 20.59 -4.63
N GLU A 17 17.82 19.53 -5.43
CA GLU A 17 17.21 18.27 -5.04
C GLU A 17 18.00 17.54 -3.94
N ILE A 18 19.32 17.70 -3.88
CA ILE A 18 20.17 17.12 -2.82
C ILE A 18 20.02 17.88 -1.50
N LYS A 19 19.75 19.19 -1.52
CA LYS A 19 19.56 20.00 -0.31
C LYS A 19 18.21 19.83 0.36
N ASP A 20 17.20 19.38 -0.37
CA ASP A 20 15.86 19.11 0.15
C ASP A 20 15.66 17.68 0.66
N MET A 21 16.71 16.84 0.62
CA MET A 21 16.69 15.56 1.34
C MET A 21 16.61 15.83 2.83
N LYS A 22 15.43 15.61 3.43
CA LYS A 22 15.26 15.61 4.89
C LYS A 22 16.35 14.72 5.49
N ILE A 23 17.19 15.31 6.35
CA ILE A 23 18.15 14.56 7.16
C ILE A 23 17.35 13.51 7.92
N ILE A 24 17.43 12.25 7.49
CA ILE A 24 16.81 11.12 8.18
C ILE A 24 17.54 11.06 9.53
N LYS A 25 16.86 11.48 10.61
CA LYS A 25 17.37 11.27 11.96
C LYS A 25 17.72 9.79 12.09
N ASN A 26 18.85 9.49 12.71
CA ASN A 26 19.27 8.12 13.01
C ASN A 26 18.14 7.45 13.81
N THR A 27 17.25 6.74 13.13
CA THR A 27 16.15 6.01 13.74
C THR A 27 16.66 4.62 14.05
N GLU A 28 16.66 4.25 15.32
CA GLU A 28 17.09 2.95 15.77
C GLU A 28 15.97 1.92 15.50
N ALA A 29 16.29 0.89 14.72
CA ALA A 29 15.45 -0.29 14.61
C ALA A 29 16.10 -1.43 15.39
N LYS A 30 15.30 -2.17 16.16
CA LYS A 30 15.76 -3.37 16.82
C LYS A 30 15.82 -4.52 15.85
N PHE A 31 17.03 -4.98 15.49
CA PHE A 31 17.22 -6.25 14.78
C PHE A 31 16.69 -7.39 15.67
N VAL A 32 15.83 -8.24 15.10
CA VAL A 32 15.20 -9.35 15.83
C VAL A 32 15.85 -10.68 15.47
N LYS A 33 15.91 -11.01 14.18
CA LYS A 33 16.51 -12.26 13.68
C LYS A 33 16.70 -12.20 12.17
N GLU A 34 17.51 -13.14 11.69
CA GLU A 34 17.64 -13.46 10.26
C GLU A 34 17.31 -14.94 10.04
N ALA A 35 16.56 -15.25 9.00
CA ALA A 35 16.27 -16.60 8.57
C ALA A 35 16.01 -16.61 7.06
N PHE A 36 16.57 -17.57 6.34
CA PHE A 36 16.41 -17.73 4.89
C PHE A 36 16.76 -16.47 4.07
N GLY A 37 17.78 -15.73 4.52
CA GLY A 37 18.19 -14.46 3.88
C GLY A 37 17.26 -13.28 4.13
N ILE A 38 16.25 -13.44 5.00
CA ILE A 38 15.33 -12.37 5.39
C ILE A 38 15.71 -11.88 6.78
N LYS A 39 15.99 -10.59 6.89
CA LYS A 39 16.23 -9.90 8.15
C LYS A 39 14.95 -9.28 8.67
N LYS A 40 14.64 -9.53 9.94
CA LYS A 40 13.48 -8.96 10.64
C LYS A 40 13.92 -7.86 11.59
N TYR A 41 13.26 -6.71 11.49
CA TYR A 41 13.40 -5.56 12.38
C TYR A 41 12.07 -5.20 13.04
N THR A 42 12.13 -4.73 14.28
CA THR A 42 11.04 -3.97 14.88
C THR A 42 11.46 -2.50 14.84
N LEU A 43 10.69 -1.69 14.16
CA LEU A 43 10.93 -0.25 14.03
C LEU A 43 10.61 0.47 15.34
N GLU A 44 11.08 1.70 15.52
CA GLU A 44 10.83 2.53 16.71
C GLU A 44 9.31 2.78 16.90
N ASN A 45 8.57 2.94 15.81
CA ASN A 45 7.10 3.05 15.81
C ASN A 45 6.38 1.71 16.04
N LYS A 46 7.11 0.61 16.29
CA LYS A 46 6.65 -0.76 16.54
C LYS A 46 6.18 -1.55 15.31
N ALA A 47 6.16 -0.96 14.10
CA ALA A 47 5.92 -1.72 12.89
C ALA A 47 7.01 -2.77 12.66
N THR A 48 6.66 -3.87 12.01
CA THR A 48 7.62 -4.91 11.62
C THR A 48 8.12 -4.65 10.21
N LEU A 49 9.45 -4.66 10.03
CA LEU A 49 10.10 -4.60 8.72
C LEU A 49 10.85 -5.91 8.44
N LEU A 50 10.57 -6.50 7.30
CA LEU A 50 11.23 -7.68 6.75
C LEU A 50 12.01 -7.25 5.51
N VAL A 51 13.31 -7.50 5.47
CA VAL A 51 14.16 -7.14 4.33
C VAL A 51 14.83 -8.40 3.78
N ASN A 52 14.62 -8.65 2.51
CA ASN A 52 15.37 -9.62 1.71
C ASN A 52 16.20 -8.86 0.68
N GLN A 53 17.49 -8.68 0.98
CA GLN A 53 18.40 -8.03 0.05
C GLN A 53 18.72 -8.98 -1.11
N ASN A 54 18.42 -8.53 -2.33
CA ASN A 54 18.68 -9.28 -3.56
C ASN A 54 19.13 -8.31 -4.65
N ASP A 55 20.35 -8.43 -5.08
CA ASP A 55 20.99 -7.59 -6.10
C ASP A 55 21.07 -8.26 -7.49
N ALA A 56 20.37 -9.39 -7.68
CA ALA A 56 20.34 -10.10 -8.95
C ALA A 56 19.74 -9.29 -10.11
N ASN A 57 18.90 -8.30 -9.79
CA ASN A 57 18.34 -7.37 -10.77
C ASN A 57 17.96 -6.03 -10.10
N GLU A 58 17.55 -5.07 -10.92
CA GLU A 58 17.19 -3.72 -10.46
C GLU A 58 15.76 -3.59 -9.92
N ILE A 59 15.01 -4.68 -9.86
CA ILE A 59 13.61 -4.65 -9.40
C ILE A 59 13.57 -4.61 -7.87
N VAL A 60 12.74 -3.72 -7.34
CA VAL A 60 12.41 -3.63 -5.92
C VAL A 60 10.92 -3.84 -5.75
N ALA A 61 10.54 -4.78 -4.89
CA ALA A 61 9.17 -5.02 -4.49
C ALA A 61 8.98 -4.68 -3.01
N ILE A 62 7.91 -3.92 -2.70
CA ILE A 62 7.51 -3.57 -1.35
C ILE A 62 6.09 -4.06 -1.13
N SER A 63 5.81 -4.66 0.02
CA SER A 63 4.47 -5.04 0.44
C SER A 63 4.22 -4.52 1.84
N ILE A 64 3.23 -3.65 2.00
CA ILE A 64 2.71 -3.22 3.30
C ILE A 64 1.46 -4.04 3.57
N ASN A 65 1.47 -4.82 4.64
CA ASN A 65 0.36 -5.65 5.04
C ASN A 65 -0.16 -5.19 6.39
N ALA A 66 -1.45 -4.91 6.46
CA ALA A 66 -2.20 -4.67 7.68
C ALA A 66 -3.14 -5.85 7.95
N ARG A 67 -3.24 -6.28 9.21
CA ARG A 67 -4.30 -7.19 9.61
C ARG A 67 -5.64 -6.46 9.48
N GLY A 68 -6.56 -7.01 8.70
CA GLY A 68 -7.79 -6.32 8.32
C GLY A 68 -8.66 -7.23 7.46
N GLY A 69 -8.93 -6.78 6.23
CA GLY A 69 -9.72 -7.54 5.27
C GLY A 69 -11.20 -7.61 5.63
N GLU A 70 -11.90 -8.57 5.04
CA GLU A 70 -13.33 -8.81 5.26
C GLU A 70 -13.64 -9.04 6.75
N PHE A 71 -12.69 -9.61 7.50
CA PHE A 71 -12.86 -9.95 8.91
C PHE A 71 -13.10 -8.72 9.81
N LEU A 72 -12.50 -7.57 9.48
CA LEU A 72 -12.63 -6.35 10.29
C LEU A 72 -13.66 -5.34 9.75
N GLU A 73 -14.33 -5.67 8.65
CA GLU A 73 -15.39 -4.82 8.09
C GLU A 73 -16.62 -4.78 8.99
N LYS A 74 -17.14 -3.58 9.26
CA LYS A 74 -18.47 -3.41 9.86
C LYS A 74 -19.58 -3.58 8.82
N ILE A 75 -19.32 -3.13 7.61
CA ILE A 75 -20.21 -3.19 6.45
C ILE A 75 -19.45 -3.90 5.34
N ALA A 76 -19.96 -5.04 4.88
CA ALA A 76 -19.33 -5.84 3.85
C ALA A 76 -19.07 -5.02 2.57
N GLY A 77 -17.84 -5.08 2.06
CA GLY A 77 -17.37 -4.33 0.90
C GLY A 77 -16.60 -3.05 1.23
N THR A 78 -16.56 -2.63 2.51
CA THR A 78 -15.84 -1.41 2.91
C THR A 78 -14.34 -1.52 2.62
N GLY A 79 -13.69 -2.63 2.94
CA GLY A 79 -12.27 -2.83 2.70
C GLY A 79 -11.92 -2.79 1.21
N PHE A 80 -12.76 -3.44 0.36
CA PHE A 80 -12.59 -3.36 -1.08
C PHE A 80 -12.66 -1.91 -1.59
N LEU A 81 -13.70 -1.16 -1.20
CA LEU A 81 -13.85 0.24 -1.62
C LEU A 81 -12.71 1.11 -1.07
N THR A 82 -12.24 0.86 0.15
CA THR A 82 -11.07 1.54 0.71
C THR A 82 -9.83 1.30 -0.16
N SER A 83 -9.58 0.05 -0.56
CA SER A 83 -8.43 -0.29 -1.41
C SER A 83 -8.48 0.41 -2.76
N GLN A 84 -9.67 0.53 -3.36
CA GLN A 84 -9.85 1.25 -4.62
C GLN A 84 -9.62 2.75 -4.46
N LEU A 85 -10.18 3.36 -3.41
CA LEU A 85 -10.12 4.80 -3.18
C LEU A 85 -8.72 5.30 -2.80
N MET A 86 -7.92 4.51 -2.07
CA MET A 86 -6.58 4.90 -1.62
C MET A 86 -5.65 5.31 -2.77
N THR A 87 -5.81 4.69 -3.94
CA THR A 87 -4.99 4.94 -5.12
C THR A 87 -5.60 5.94 -6.10
N LYS A 88 -6.73 6.57 -5.74
CA LYS A 88 -7.48 7.51 -6.60
C LYS A 88 -7.16 8.98 -6.32
N GLY A 89 -6.01 9.25 -5.73
CA GLY A 89 -5.51 10.58 -5.45
C GLY A 89 -5.18 10.80 -3.99
N THR A 90 -4.39 11.82 -3.74
CA THR A 90 -3.93 12.22 -2.41
C THR A 90 -4.25 13.70 -2.18
N LYS A 91 -3.90 14.21 -1.00
CA LYS A 91 -4.02 15.66 -0.76
C LYS A 91 -3.12 16.48 -1.69
N LYS A 92 -2.01 15.88 -2.15
CA LYS A 92 -1.00 16.53 -3.00
C LYS A 92 -1.25 16.33 -4.50
N TYR A 93 -1.79 15.17 -4.90
CA TYR A 93 -1.93 14.77 -6.30
C TYR A 93 -3.38 14.42 -6.62
N SER A 94 -3.92 14.92 -7.73
CA SER A 94 -5.14 14.39 -8.32
C SER A 94 -4.93 12.95 -8.82
N PHE A 95 -6.01 12.27 -9.18
CA PHE A 95 -5.92 10.92 -9.75
C PHE A 95 -5.12 10.91 -11.06
N GLU A 96 -5.37 11.87 -11.92
CA GLU A 96 -4.71 12.01 -13.23
C GLU A 96 -3.20 12.29 -13.05
N GLU A 97 -2.85 13.20 -12.14
CA GLU A 97 -1.44 13.52 -11.82
C GLU A 97 -0.73 12.31 -11.21
N LEU A 98 -1.38 11.62 -10.27
CA LEU A 98 -0.81 10.42 -9.63
C LEU A 98 -0.57 9.33 -10.67
N SER A 99 -1.56 9.02 -11.53
CA SER A 99 -1.45 8.03 -12.59
C SER A 99 -0.31 8.36 -13.55
N ARG A 100 -0.23 9.62 -14.00
CA ARG A 100 0.85 10.07 -14.89
C ARG A 100 2.23 9.91 -14.24
N ILE A 101 2.39 10.32 -12.97
CA ILE A 101 3.67 10.19 -12.27
C ILE A 101 4.07 8.71 -12.14
N LEU A 102 3.13 7.82 -11.82
CA LEU A 102 3.39 6.39 -11.70
C LEU A 102 3.83 5.80 -13.05
N GLU A 103 3.14 6.11 -14.14
CA GLU A 103 3.45 5.64 -15.49
C GLU A 103 4.79 6.17 -16.00
N GLU A 104 5.06 7.47 -15.88
CA GLU A 104 6.31 8.10 -16.33
C GLU A 104 7.56 7.55 -15.61
N ASN A 105 7.39 7.05 -14.37
CA ASN A 105 8.50 6.52 -13.57
C ASN A 105 8.52 4.96 -13.52
N GLY A 106 7.63 4.27 -14.22
CA GLY A 106 7.55 2.82 -14.19
C GLY A 106 7.29 2.26 -12.79
N ILE A 107 6.49 2.98 -11.99
CA ILE A 107 6.10 2.58 -10.63
C ILE A 107 4.71 1.97 -10.69
N ASN A 108 4.55 0.78 -10.13
CA ASN A 108 3.24 0.15 -9.98
C ASN A 108 2.88 0.10 -8.49
N ILE A 109 1.74 0.69 -8.11
CA ILE A 109 1.20 0.67 -6.74
C ILE A 109 -0.23 0.15 -6.80
N VAL A 110 -0.48 -0.94 -6.09
CA VAL A 110 -1.81 -1.58 -6.01
C VAL A 110 -2.18 -1.78 -4.56
N ALA A 111 -3.37 -1.32 -4.18
CA ALA A 111 -3.98 -1.66 -2.90
C ALA A 111 -5.04 -2.76 -3.12
N SER A 112 -5.13 -3.69 -2.19
CA SER A 112 -6.07 -4.81 -2.24
C SER A 112 -6.52 -5.22 -0.85
N THR A 113 -7.68 -5.86 -0.76
CA THR A 113 -8.20 -6.45 0.46
C THR A 113 -8.45 -7.94 0.25
N GLY A 114 -8.12 -8.74 1.25
CA GLY A 114 -8.41 -10.17 1.33
C GLY A 114 -9.35 -10.49 2.48
N GLY A 115 -9.40 -11.77 2.88
CA GLY A 115 -10.19 -12.18 4.05
C GLY A 115 -9.68 -11.56 5.35
N ASP A 116 -8.38 -11.69 5.63
CA ASP A 116 -7.74 -11.31 6.90
C ASP A 116 -6.78 -10.14 6.78
N ASN A 117 -6.47 -9.71 5.58
CA ASN A 117 -5.46 -8.68 5.36
C ASN A 117 -5.90 -7.60 4.38
N PHE A 118 -5.31 -6.44 4.58
CA PHE A 118 -5.28 -5.35 3.62
C PHE A 118 -3.82 -5.18 3.18
N ALA A 119 -3.56 -5.11 1.88
CA ALA A 119 -2.20 -5.02 1.36
C ALA A 119 -2.04 -3.84 0.40
N ILE A 120 -0.88 -3.19 0.47
CA ILE A 120 -0.42 -2.25 -0.56
C ILE A 120 0.88 -2.84 -1.12
N THR A 121 0.90 -3.10 -2.41
CA THR A 121 2.07 -3.64 -3.11
C THR A 121 2.64 -2.59 -4.04
N VAL A 122 3.97 -2.41 -3.98
CA VAL A 122 4.72 -1.52 -4.87
C VAL A 122 5.73 -2.36 -5.65
N LEU A 123 5.76 -2.17 -6.95
CA LEU A 123 6.80 -2.71 -7.82
C LEU A 123 7.47 -1.54 -8.53
N THR A 124 8.79 -1.46 -8.44
CA THR A 124 9.58 -0.36 -9.00
C THR A 124 11.00 -0.83 -9.32
N THR A 125 11.84 0.07 -9.82
CA THR A 125 13.29 -0.17 -9.97
C THR A 125 14.06 0.50 -8.84
N ARG A 126 15.31 0.07 -8.62
CA ARG A 126 16.21 0.72 -7.65
C ARG A 126 16.36 2.22 -7.92
N ALA A 127 16.44 2.62 -9.18
CA ALA A 127 16.57 4.02 -9.58
C ALA A 127 15.36 4.87 -9.18
N GLN A 128 14.16 4.28 -9.17
CA GLN A 128 12.91 4.98 -8.86
C GLN A 128 12.42 4.75 -7.42
N LEU A 129 13.17 4.00 -6.61
CA LEU A 129 12.76 3.62 -5.26
C LEU A 129 12.38 4.83 -4.39
N ASN A 130 13.19 5.87 -4.38
CA ASN A 130 12.92 7.06 -3.56
C ASN A 130 11.62 7.75 -3.98
N LYS A 131 11.36 7.83 -5.29
CA LYS A 131 10.11 8.38 -5.81
C LYS A 131 8.91 7.51 -5.47
N ALA A 132 9.06 6.19 -5.56
CA ALA A 132 8.03 5.23 -5.17
C ALA A 132 7.70 5.32 -3.68
N LEU A 133 8.71 5.48 -2.82
CA LEU A 133 8.53 5.65 -1.38
C LEU A 133 7.83 6.98 -1.03
N GLU A 134 8.16 8.08 -1.71
CA GLU A 134 7.46 9.37 -1.56
C GLU A 134 5.96 9.23 -1.88
N ILE A 135 5.65 8.58 -3.01
CA ILE A 135 4.26 8.39 -3.43
C ILE A 135 3.53 7.43 -2.50
N LEU A 136 4.19 6.38 -2.05
CA LEU A 136 3.64 5.42 -1.10
C LEU A 136 3.28 6.12 0.23
N ASP A 137 4.16 7.01 0.71
CA ASP A 137 3.90 7.81 1.91
C ASP A 137 2.65 8.71 1.72
N GLU A 138 2.51 9.37 0.57
CA GLU A 138 1.33 10.15 0.23
C GLU A 138 0.05 9.30 0.20
N ILE A 139 0.10 8.11 -0.40
CA ILE A 139 -1.05 7.19 -0.46
C ILE A 139 -1.43 6.70 0.94
N VAL A 140 -0.44 6.36 1.77
CA VAL A 140 -0.68 5.82 3.12
C VAL A 140 -1.11 6.90 4.11
N ASN A 141 -0.62 8.13 4.01
CA ASN A 141 -0.86 9.17 5.02
C ASN A 141 -1.83 10.27 4.57
N ASN A 142 -1.97 10.46 3.28
CA ASN A 142 -2.66 11.60 2.70
C ASN A 142 -3.67 11.21 1.60
N ALA A 143 -4.17 9.95 1.63
CA ALA A 143 -5.24 9.54 0.71
C ALA A 143 -6.42 10.53 0.78
N ASN A 144 -6.95 10.92 -0.37
CA ASN A 144 -8.04 11.89 -0.46
C ASN A 144 -9.32 11.18 -0.91
N PHE A 145 -10.07 10.67 0.05
CA PHE A 145 -11.34 9.97 -0.20
C PHE A 145 -12.41 10.98 -0.65
N LYS A 146 -12.82 10.90 -1.93
CA LYS A 146 -13.85 11.78 -2.51
C LYS A 146 -15.17 11.04 -2.73
N GLU A 147 -16.28 11.70 -2.40
CA GLU A 147 -17.63 11.14 -2.56
C GLU A 147 -17.95 10.78 -4.02
N GLU A 148 -17.52 11.64 -4.96
CA GLU A 148 -17.68 11.37 -6.38
C GLU A 148 -17.01 10.07 -6.81
N GLN A 149 -15.79 9.82 -6.33
CA GLN A 149 -15.04 8.61 -6.64
C GLN A 149 -15.66 7.38 -5.97
N LEU A 150 -16.09 7.51 -4.71
CA LEU A 150 -16.81 6.44 -4.00
C LEU A 150 -18.06 6.03 -4.77
N THR A 151 -18.82 6.98 -5.29
CA THR A 151 -20.02 6.72 -6.10
C THR A 151 -19.69 5.94 -7.38
N LYS A 152 -18.62 6.33 -8.08
CA LYS A 152 -18.14 5.62 -9.27
C LYS A 152 -17.68 4.18 -8.95
N ASP A 153 -16.92 4.01 -7.87
CA ASP A 153 -16.38 2.71 -7.49
C ASP A 153 -17.49 1.77 -7.00
N LYS A 154 -18.51 2.27 -6.28
CA LYS A 154 -19.71 1.51 -5.94
C LYS A 154 -20.45 1.04 -7.20
N ALA A 155 -20.67 1.93 -8.17
CA ALA A 155 -21.36 1.57 -9.42
C ALA A 155 -20.57 0.51 -10.20
N SER A 156 -19.24 0.63 -10.26
CA SER A 156 -18.35 -0.35 -10.88
C SER A 156 -18.44 -1.71 -10.18
N LEU A 157 -18.36 -1.73 -8.84
CA LEU A 157 -18.48 -2.96 -8.05
C LEU A 157 -19.84 -3.63 -8.26
N MET A 158 -20.93 -2.87 -8.23
CA MET A 158 -22.29 -3.39 -8.48
C MET A 158 -22.43 -3.98 -9.87
N ASN A 159 -21.84 -3.37 -10.90
CA ASN A 159 -21.81 -3.93 -12.25
C ASN A 159 -21.01 -5.23 -12.31
N ASN A 160 -19.87 -5.31 -11.62
CA ASN A 160 -19.05 -6.53 -11.57
C ASN A 160 -19.77 -7.67 -10.84
N ILE A 161 -20.51 -7.35 -9.76
CA ILE A 161 -21.36 -8.32 -9.05
C ILE A 161 -22.43 -8.88 -10.00
N LYS A 162 -23.13 -8.03 -10.75
CA LYS A 162 -24.13 -8.49 -11.73
C LYS A 162 -23.52 -9.42 -12.76
N LYS A 163 -22.41 -9.04 -13.38
CA LYS A 163 -21.72 -9.86 -14.39
C LYS A 163 -21.21 -11.19 -13.83
N SER A 164 -20.86 -11.26 -12.54
CA SER A 164 -20.36 -12.49 -11.93
C SER A 164 -21.43 -13.58 -11.81
N ARG A 165 -22.72 -13.23 -11.84
CA ARG A 165 -23.83 -14.18 -11.79
C ARG A 165 -23.94 -15.04 -13.03
N ASP A 166 -23.44 -14.54 -14.16
CA ASP A 166 -23.46 -15.27 -15.43
C ASP A 166 -22.28 -16.26 -15.54
N ILE A 167 -21.43 -16.35 -14.51
CA ILE A 167 -20.28 -17.23 -14.47
C ILE A 167 -20.56 -18.40 -13.52
N PRO A 168 -20.89 -19.62 -14.02
CA PRO A 168 -21.31 -20.75 -13.17
C PRO A 168 -20.32 -21.12 -12.08
N LEU A 169 -19.01 -21.07 -12.37
CA LEU A 169 -17.97 -21.38 -11.38
C LEU A 169 -17.97 -20.37 -10.23
N LYS A 170 -18.16 -19.06 -10.49
CA LYS A 170 -18.24 -18.05 -9.44
C LYS A 170 -19.45 -18.27 -8.54
N VAL A 171 -20.60 -18.61 -9.12
CA VAL A 171 -21.82 -18.93 -8.36
C VAL A 171 -21.62 -20.17 -7.50
N ALA A 172 -20.99 -21.20 -8.04
CA ALA A 172 -20.71 -22.44 -7.28
C ALA A 172 -19.75 -22.17 -6.10
N LEU A 173 -18.67 -21.40 -6.32
CA LEU A 173 -17.72 -21.02 -5.26
C LEU A 173 -18.37 -20.13 -4.19
N GLU A 174 -19.27 -19.23 -4.58
CA GLU A 174 -20.02 -18.40 -3.64
C GLU A 174 -20.93 -19.24 -2.74
N ASN A 175 -21.67 -20.19 -3.32
CA ASN A 175 -22.51 -21.11 -2.56
C ASN A 175 -21.66 -21.98 -1.61
N TYR A 176 -20.54 -22.50 -2.08
CA TYR A 176 -19.58 -23.26 -1.29
C TYR A 176 -19.04 -22.42 -0.10
N LYS A 177 -18.63 -21.17 -0.36
CA LYS A 177 -18.16 -20.24 0.67
C LYS A 177 -19.23 -20.00 1.75
N THR A 178 -20.49 -19.81 1.35
CA THR A 178 -21.62 -19.63 2.27
C THR A 178 -21.86 -20.85 3.15
N MET A 179 -21.71 -22.07 2.59
CA MET A 179 -21.92 -23.31 3.34
C MET A 179 -20.85 -23.55 4.40
N ILE A 180 -19.58 -23.26 4.07
CA ILE A 180 -18.44 -23.54 4.98
C ILE A 180 -18.29 -22.43 6.03
N PHE A 181 -18.44 -21.18 5.64
CA PHE A 181 -18.19 -20.01 6.51
C PHE A 181 -19.49 -19.38 7.03
N LYS A 182 -20.52 -20.18 7.20
CA LYS A 182 -21.80 -19.73 7.71
C LYS A 182 -21.62 -18.87 8.97
N ASP A 183 -22.36 -17.75 9.02
CA ASP A 183 -22.36 -16.81 10.15
C ASP A 183 -20.98 -16.16 10.46
N SER A 184 -20.08 -16.17 9.49
CA SER A 184 -18.75 -15.56 9.57
C SER A 184 -18.61 -14.42 8.53
N PRO A 185 -17.78 -13.41 8.77
CA PRO A 185 -17.43 -12.39 7.76
C PRO A 185 -16.90 -12.97 6.45
N TYR A 186 -16.29 -14.15 6.49
CA TYR A 186 -15.82 -14.85 5.30
C TYR A 186 -16.94 -15.40 4.42
N SER A 187 -18.18 -15.41 4.89
CA SER A 187 -19.37 -15.79 4.11
C SER A 187 -19.95 -14.65 3.29
N ASN A 188 -19.31 -13.46 3.25
CA ASN A 188 -19.76 -12.34 2.45
C ASN A 188 -19.86 -12.75 0.98
N THR A 189 -21.08 -12.69 0.45
CA THR A 189 -21.42 -13.09 -0.91
C THR A 189 -21.84 -11.86 -1.71
N ASN A 190 -21.89 -12.00 -3.03
CA ASN A 190 -22.43 -10.96 -3.92
C ASN A 190 -23.84 -10.51 -3.49
N LYS A 191 -24.65 -11.43 -2.99
CA LYS A 191 -26.02 -11.12 -2.48
C LYS A 191 -25.99 -10.22 -1.24
N ILE A 192 -24.97 -10.37 -0.38
CA ILE A 192 -24.75 -9.47 0.76
C ILE A 192 -24.23 -8.14 0.28
N LEU A 193 -23.18 -8.15 -0.59
CA LEU A 193 -22.57 -6.93 -1.13
C LEU A 193 -23.58 -6.06 -1.89
N GLU A 194 -24.53 -6.63 -2.62
CA GLU A 194 -25.60 -5.87 -3.28
C GLU A 194 -26.45 -5.04 -2.31
N LYS A 195 -26.61 -5.51 -1.09
CA LYS A 195 -27.39 -4.82 -0.06
C LYS A 195 -26.52 -3.80 0.70
N THR A 196 -25.28 -4.14 0.96
CA THR A 196 -24.39 -3.35 1.83
C THR A 196 -23.64 -2.25 1.08
N VAL A 197 -23.11 -2.54 -0.11
CA VAL A 197 -22.32 -1.56 -0.89
C VAL A 197 -23.04 -0.22 -1.12
N PRO A 198 -24.34 -0.18 -1.47
CA PRO A 198 -25.04 1.09 -1.62
C PRO A 198 -25.07 1.94 -0.33
N THR A 199 -25.05 1.32 0.85
CA THR A 199 -25.14 2.01 2.14
C THR A 199 -23.82 2.57 2.65
N ILE A 200 -22.67 2.11 2.15
CA ILE A 200 -21.34 2.54 2.58
C ILE A 200 -21.15 4.05 2.32
N LYS A 201 -20.65 4.78 3.32
CA LYS A 201 -20.34 6.21 3.25
C LYS A 201 -18.84 6.45 3.35
N LEU A 202 -18.38 7.66 3.04
CA LEU A 202 -16.98 8.04 3.26
C LEU A 202 -16.54 7.90 4.72
N SER A 203 -17.46 8.13 5.68
CA SER A 203 -17.19 7.91 7.11
C SER A 203 -16.84 6.46 7.42
N ASP A 204 -17.47 5.49 6.74
CA ASP A 204 -17.20 4.07 6.94
C ASP A 204 -15.83 3.69 6.35
N ILE A 205 -15.49 4.29 5.20
CA ILE A 205 -14.16 4.15 4.57
C ILE A 205 -13.07 4.70 5.50
N GLN A 206 -13.27 5.90 6.04
CA GLN A 206 -12.32 6.54 6.95
C GLN A 206 -12.16 5.74 8.24
N GLU A 207 -13.25 5.30 8.84
CA GLU A 207 -13.22 4.49 10.06
C GLU A 207 -12.47 3.17 9.84
N TYR A 208 -12.73 2.48 8.72
CA TYR A 208 -12.04 1.24 8.39
C TYR A 208 -10.54 1.50 8.18
N TYR A 209 -10.18 2.55 7.43
CA TYR A 209 -8.79 2.94 7.19
C TYR A 209 -8.06 3.23 8.51
N ASP A 210 -8.63 4.04 9.41
CA ASP A 210 -8.03 4.39 10.69
C ASP A 210 -7.87 3.17 11.59
N LYS A 211 -8.82 2.22 11.51
CA LYS A 211 -8.80 0.98 12.27
C LYS A 211 -7.66 0.04 11.90
N ILE A 212 -7.19 0.05 10.65
CA ILE A 212 -6.17 -0.90 10.17
C ILE A 212 -4.78 -0.30 10.01
N PHE A 213 -4.66 1.00 9.72
CA PHE A 213 -3.39 1.66 9.45
C PHE A 213 -2.76 2.31 10.68
N TYR A 214 -2.37 1.48 11.67
CA TYR A 214 -1.55 1.90 12.81
C TYR A 214 -0.28 1.01 12.89
N PRO A 215 0.84 1.53 13.42
CA PRO A 215 2.15 0.88 13.28
C PRO A 215 2.22 -0.57 13.75
N GLU A 216 1.66 -0.89 14.92
CA GLU A 216 1.71 -2.23 15.49
C GLU A 216 0.96 -3.28 14.66
N ASN A 217 0.05 -2.85 13.80
CA ASN A 217 -0.70 -3.71 12.89
C ASN A 217 0.00 -3.92 11.54
N ILE A 218 1.11 -3.23 11.30
CA ILE A 218 1.76 -3.19 9.99
C ILE A 218 2.96 -4.14 9.93
N VAL A 219 2.99 -4.95 8.89
CA VAL A 219 4.15 -5.74 8.47
C VAL A 219 4.57 -5.28 7.08
N ILE A 220 5.80 -4.82 6.96
CA ILE A 220 6.38 -4.33 5.71
C ILE A 220 7.39 -5.38 5.23
N GLY A 221 7.22 -5.89 4.02
CA GLY A 221 8.18 -6.72 3.33
C GLY A 221 8.84 -5.94 2.21
N VAL A 222 10.17 -6.00 2.12
CA VAL A 222 10.93 -5.40 1.02
C VAL A 222 11.90 -6.43 0.46
N THR A 223 11.92 -6.60 -0.85
CA THR A 223 12.92 -7.42 -1.55
C THR A 223 13.49 -6.66 -2.73
N GLY A 224 14.80 -6.81 -2.96
CA GLY A 224 15.54 -6.17 -4.06
C GLY A 224 16.87 -5.59 -3.63
N ASN A 225 17.51 -4.85 -4.54
CA ASN A 225 18.75 -4.12 -4.27
C ASN A 225 18.43 -2.86 -3.45
N VAL A 226 18.48 -2.95 -2.12
CA VAL A 226 18.04 -1.90 -1.21
C VAL A 226 19.05 -1.65 -0.08
N ASN A 227 19.03 -0.43 0.47
CA ASN A 227 19.79 -0.09 1.67
C ASN A 227 18.88 -0.21 2.90
N GLU A 228 19.19 -1.14 3.80
CA GLU A 228 18.41 -1.42 5.01
C GLU A 228 18.24 -0.18 5.90
N LYS A 229 19.30 0.62 6.08
CA LYS A 229 19.25 1.83 6.94
C LYS A 229 18.31 2.90 6.38
N GLU A 230 18.32 3.07 5.03
CA GLU A 230 17.40 3.99 4.36
C GLU A 230 15.94 3.55 4.56
N LEU A 231 15.66 2.25 4.41
CA LEU A 231 14.33 1.68 4.61
C LEU A 231 13.85 1.82 6.06
N VAL A 232 14.71 1.52 7.04
CA VAL A 232 14.40 1.69 8.45
C VAL A 232 14.00 3.12 8.75
N GLY A 233 14.80 4.10 8.32
CA GLY A 233 14.50 5.51 8.52
C GLY A 233 13.20 5.94 7.85
N HIS A 234 12.98 5.52 6.61
CA HIS A 234 11.79 5.87 5.85
C HIS A 234 10.52 5.32 6.51
N PHE A 235 10.45 4.02 6.78
CA PHE A 235 9.24 3.39 7.34
C PHE A 235 8.99 3.74 8.82
N THR A 236 10.02 4.06 9.58
CA THR A 236 9.81 4.62 10.93
C THR A 236 9.07 5.97 10.83
N ASN A 237 9.47 6.83 9.90
CA ASN A 237 8.87 8.14 9.73
C ASN A 237 7.46 8.06 9.09
N MET A 238 7.24 7.16 8.14
CA MET A 238 5.96 6.99 7.43
C MET A 238 4.77 6.79 8.39
N PHE A 239 4.95 6.02 9.44
CA PHE A 239 3.88 5.72 10.41
C PHE A 239 4.00 6.52 11.71
N ASN A 240 4.88 7.52 11.77
CA ASN A 240 5.07 8.33 12.97
C ASN A 240 3.84 9.22 13.21
N GLY A 241 3.25 9.15 14.41
CA GLY A 241 2.06 9.92 14.80
C GLY A 241 0.72 9.22 14.52
N LYS A 242 0.69 8.05 13.89
CA LYS A 242 -0.51 7.19 13.87
C LYS A 242 -0.58 6.38 15.18
N LYS A 243 -1.73 6.43 15.84
CA LYS A 243 -2.02 5.70 17.09
C LYS A 243 -3.17 4.75 16.88
#